data_8968656b455cb3e8761c93b7a887f1e3
#
_entry.id   8968656b455cb3e8761c93b7a887f1e3
#
_cell.length_a   1.000
_cell.length_b   1.000
_cell.length_c   1.000
_cell.angle_alpha   90.00
_cell.angle_beta   90.00
_cell.angle_gamma   90.00
#
_symmetry.space_group_name_H-M   'P 1'
#
loop_
_entity.id
_entity.type
_entity.pdbx_description
1 polymer ?
#
loop_
_entity_poly.entity_id
_entity_poly.type
_entity_poly.pdbx_seq_one_letter_code
_entity_poly.pdbx_strand_id
1 'polypeptide(L)'
;MLEHYVNYIKNHSFSPAQQALGEELVIEQSGELSVYYAPFEYINKEAKIIICGITPGIQQAILALEEASKQLAQGCSIEATKKAAKNTASFAGPMRKNLIRLLDYIGLPPKLGITSCSELFEAKAHLVHYTSALRYPVFKSGKNYSGTPSMVSNLFLRKQLEQHLLPELAQFSSSTLIIPLGPKVEEALRYAARVGVINENQILAGLPHPSGANAERISYFLGQKPADKLSIKTDPVVIDTAKQKLTAQITLI
;
A
#
# COMPACT_ATOMS: atom_id res chain seq x y z
N MET A 1 -14.46 -9.88 7.26
CA MET A 1 -14.66 -10.52 5.94
C MET A 1 -13.96 -11.88 5.82
N LEU A 2 -12.79 -12.08 6.44
CA LEU A 2 -12.10 -13.39 6.35
C LEU A 2 -13.01 -14.55 6.75
N GLU A 3 -13.86 -14.36 7.74
CA GLU A 3 -14.79 -15.38 8.27
C GLU A 3 -15.67 -16.02 7.17
N HIS A 4 -16.08 -15.23 6.18
CA HIS A 4 -16.90 -15.71 5.04
C HIS A 4 -16.10 -16.56 4.05
N TYR A 5 -14.78 -16.38 4.00
CA TYR A 5 -13.91 -17.05 3.03
C TYR A 5 -13.09 -18.21 3.63
N VAL A 6 -13.20 -18.48 4.95
CA VAL A 6 -12.41 -19.51 5.64
C VAL A 6 -12.48 -20.86 4.94
N ASN A 7 -13.70 -21.34 4.63
CA ASN A 7 -13.88 -22.66 4.00
C ASN A 7 -13.28 -22.70 2.59
N TYR A 8 -13.45 -21.63 1.82
CA TYR A 8 -12.85 -21.52 0.50
C TYR A 8 -11.33 -21.55 0.59
N ILE A 9 -10.74 -20.67 1.42
CA ILE A 9 -9.29 -20.52 1.56
C ILE A 9 -8.63 -21.82 2.07
N LYS A 10 -9.26 -22.53 3.01
CA LYS A 10 -8.74 -23.81 3.53
C LYS A 10 -8.70 -24.93 2.49
N ASN A 11 -9.65 -24.90 1.56
CA ASN A 11 -9.84 -25.99 0.59
C ASN A 11 -9.23 -25.70 -0.79
N HIS A 12 -8.62 -24.52 -0.97
CA HIS A 12 -7.98 -24.12 -2.23
C HIS A 12 -6.48 -23.96 -2.06
N SER A 13 -5.74 -24.38 -3.07
CA SER A 13 -4.30 -24.12 -3.17
C SER A 13 -4.07 -22.82 -3.92
N PHE A 14 -3.25 -21.96 -3.36
CA PHE A 14 -2.80 -20.72 -4.00
C PHE A 14 -1.35 -20.88 -4.40
N SER A 15 -0.96 -20.44 -5.58
CA SER A 15 0.40 -20.55 -6.08
C SER A 15 0.86 -19.21 -6.67
N PRO A 16 2.10 -18.77 -6.41
CA PRO A 16 2.68 -17.58 -7.05
C PRO A 16 2.67 -17.61 -8.58
N ALA A 17 2.51 -18.79 -9.19
CA ALA A 17 2.37 -18.94 -10.63
C ALA A 17 0.98 -18.55 -11.16
N GLN A 18 -0.03 -18.42 -10.30
CA GLN A 18 -1.36 -17.98 -10.71
C GLN A 18 -1.34 -16.52 -11.21
N GLN A 19 -2.11 -16.28 -12.27
CA GLN A 19 -2.25 -14.94 -12.87
C GLN A 19 -3.65 -14.36 -12.72
N ALA A 20 -4.58 -15.09 -12.07
CA ALA A 20 -5.95 -14.67 -11.79
C ALA A 20 -6.43 -15.24 -10.45
N LEU A 21 -7.40 -14.58 -9.85
CA LEU A 21 -8.12 -15.02 -8.66
C LEU A 21 -9.42 -15.73 -9.12
N GLY A 22 -9.87 -16.71 -8.31
CA GLY A 22 -11.13 -17.41 -8.56
C GLY A 22 -12.34 -16.49 -8.47
N GLU A 23 -13.41 -16.81 -9.18
CA GLU A 23 -14.65 -16.04 -9.18
C GLU A 23 -15.30 -15.97 -7.79
N GLU A 24 -15.09 -16.98 -6.97
CA GLU A 24 -15.58 -17.05 -5.58
C GLU A 24 -15.00 -15.95 -4.68
N LEU A 25 -13.88 -15.37 -5.09
CA LEU A 25 -13.26 -14.25 -4.38
C LEU A 25 -13.76 -12.88 -4.86
N VAL A 26 -14.65 -12.82 -5.85
CA VAL A 26 -15.22 -11.57 -6.34
C VAL A 26 -16.09 -10.93 -5.26
N ILE A 27 -15.78 -9.68 -4.87
CA ILE A 27 -16.60 -8.88 -3.96
C ILE A 27 -17.62 -8.07 -4.74
N GLU A 28 -17.16 -7.36 -5.78
CA GLU A 28 -18.01 -6.44 -6.54
C GLU A 28 -17.41 -6.20 -7.94
N GLN A 29 -18.27 -5.93 -8.93
CA GLN A 29 -17.86 -5.62 -10.31
C GLN A 29 -18.66 -4.45 -10.86
N SER A 30 -18.02 -3.62 -11.69
CA SER A 30 -18.67 -2.54 -12.44
C SER A 30 -17.91 -2.26 -13.74
N GLY A 31 -18.52 -2.61 -14.88
CA GLY A 31 -17.89 -2.50 -16.18
C GLY A 31 -16.57 -3.28 -16.24
N GLU A 32 -15.47 -2.59 -16.55
CA GLU A 32 -14.14 -3.21 -16.63
C GLU A 32 -13.44 -3.38 -15.26
N LEU A 33 -14.06 -2.90 -14.18
CA LEU A 33 -13.46 -2.93 -12.83
C LEU A 33 -14.04 -4.10 -12.03
N SER A 34 -13.17 -4.83 -11.36
CA SER A 34 -13.53 -5.89 -10.44
C SER A 34 -12.71 -5.81 -9.16
N VAL A 35 -13.37 -6.04 -8.02
CA VAL A 35 -12.77 -6.07 -6.69
C VAL A 35 -12.82 -7.50 -6.19
N TYR A 36 -11.68 -8.02 -5.76
CA TYR A 36 -11.54 -9.38 -5.24
C TYR A 36 -11.16 -9.38 -3.78
N TYR A 37 -11.61 -10.38 -3.06
CA TYR A 37 -11.19 -10.60 -1.69
C TYR A 37 -9.75 -11.13 -1.62
N ALA A 38 -8.97 -10.55 -0.74
CA ALA A 38 -7.77 -11.12 -0.14
C ALA A 38 -7.61 -10.50 1.26
N PRO A 39 -7.01 -11.20 2.25
CA PRO A 39 -7.06 -10.81 3.66
C PRO A 39 -6.11 -9.65 4.01
N PHE A 40 -6.49 -8.42 3.62
CA PHE A 40 -5.78 -7.17 3.90
C PHE A 40 -6.43 -6.30 4.98
N GLU A 41 -7.43 -6.80 5.70
CA GLU A 41 -8.22 -6.04 6.67
C GLU A 41 -7.58 -5.88 8.06
N TYR A 42 -6.43 -6.50 8.35
CA TYR A 42 -5.75 -6.28 9.63
C TYR A 42 -5.32 -4.81 9.79
N ILE A 43 -5.58 -4.23 10.97
CA ILE A 43 -5.22 -2.85 11.30
C ILE A 43 -4.26 -2.85 12.50
N ASN A 44 -3.05 -2.36 12.30
CA ASN A 44 -2.09 -2.13 13.38
C ASN A 44 -2.31 -0.74 13.98
N LYS A 45 -3.08 -0.66 15.06
CA LYS A 45 -3.46 0.61 15.71
C LYS A 45 -2.31 1.29 16.46
N GLU A 46 -1.24 0.55 16.77
CA GLU A 46 -0.06 1.06 17.47
C GLU A 46 0.93 1.76 16.53
N ALA A 47 0.65 1.72 15.23
CA ALA A 47 1.56 2.27 14.23
C ALA A 47 1.74 3.78 14.38
N LYS A 48 3.00 4.21 14.31
CA LYS A 48 3.39 5.63 14.24
C LYS A 48 3.34 6.18 12.83
N ILE A 49 3.43 5.27 11.84
CA ILE A 49 3.44 5.62 10.42
C ILE A 49 2.56 4.66 9.63
N ILE A 50 1.83 5.22 8.66
CA ILE A 50 1.05 4.47 7.68
C ILE A 50 1.73 4.58 6.32
N ILE A 51 1.96 3.45 5.65
CA ILE A 51 2.43 3.42 4.27
C ILE A 51 1.28 2.94 3.39
N CYS A 52 0.83 3.82 2.50
CA CYS A 52 -0.36 3.60 1.69
C CYS A 52 -0.02 3.41 0.22
N GLY A 53 -0.37 2.25 -0.34
CA GLY A 53 -0.28 1.92 -1.76
C GLY A 53 -1.59 2.21 -2.52
N ILE A 54 -1.64 1.85 -3.81
CA ILE A 54 -2.85 2.01 -4.65
C ILE A 54 -3.87 0.91 -4.31
N THR A 55 -3.51 -0.32 -4.55
CA THR A 55 -4.28 -1.56 -4.30
C THR A 55 -3.31 -2.73 -4.30
N PRO A 56 -3.56 -3.82 -3.59
CA PRO A 56 -2.76 -5.03 -3.73
C PRO A 56 -2.83 -5.57 -5.16
N GLY A 57 -1.69 -5.88 -5.75
CA GLY A 57 -1.64 -6.57 -7.04
C GLY A 57 -1.87 -8.07 -6.89
N ILE A 58 -2.00 -8.79 -8.04
CA ILE A 58 -2.27 -10.22 -8.07
C ILE A 58 -1.28 -11.03 -7.22
N GLN A 59 0.02 -10.75 -7.31
CA GLN A 59 1.03 -11.47 -6.55
C GLN A 59 0.89 -11.27 -5.03
N GLN A 60 0.56 -10.06 -4.61
CA GLN A 60 0.30 -9.76 -3.20
C GLN A 60 -0.98 -10.45 -2.71
N ALA A 61 -2.02 -10.47 -3.53
CA ALA A 61 -3.27 -11.17 -3.21
C ALA A 61 -3.05 -12.66 -3.01
N ILE A 62 -2.32 -13.29 -3.92
CA ILE A 62 -1.99 -14.73 -3.85
C ILE A 62 -1.15 -15.03 -2.59
N LEU A 63 -0.10 -14.25 -2.32
CA LEU A 63 0.72 -14.44 -1.11
C LEU A 63 -0.08 -14.27 0.18
N ALA A 64 -1.04 -13.33 0.21
CA ALA A 64 -1.92 -13.15 1.36
C ALA A 64 -2.87 -14.34 1.56
N LEU A 65 -3.43 -14.87 0.48
CA LEU A 65 -4.32 -16.03 0.50
C LEU A 65 -3.56 -17.31 0.87
N GLU A 66 -2.37 -17.51 0.32
CA GLU A 66 -1.49 -18.64 0.64
C GLU A 66 -1.12 -18.65 2.13
N GLU A 67 -0.68 -17.50 2.66
CA GLU A 67 -0.36 -17.39 4.08
C GLU A 67 -1.61 -17.58 4.96
N ALA A 68 -2.75 -17.03 4.56
CA ALA A 68 -4.00 -17.26 5.29
C ALA A 68 -4.40 -18.74 5.31
N SER A 69 -4.29 -19.44 4.18
CA SER A 69 -4.55 -20.89 4.11
C SER A 69 -3.66 -21.67 5.09
N LYS A 70 -2.36 -21.37 5.10
CA LYS A 70 -1.39 -21.96 6.02
C LYS A 70 -1.74 -21.71 7.49
N GLN A 71 -2.04 -20.47 7.87
CA GLN A 71 -2.38 -20.11 9.24
C GLN A 71 -3.68 -20.78 9.70
N LEU A 72 -4.70 -20.81 8.85
CA LEU A 72 -5.97 -21.47 9.12
C LEU A 72 -5.82 -22.99 9.25
N ALA A 73 -4.95 -23.62 8.47
CA ALA A 73 -4.63 -25.04 8.59
C ALA A 73 -3.93 -25.39 9.90
N GLN A 74 -3.16 -24.45 10.44
CA GLN A 74 -2.50 -24.57 11.75
C GLN A 74 -3.42 -24.26 12.94
N GLY A 75 -4.70 -23.92 12.69
CA GLY A 75 -5.66 -23.59 13.74
C GLY A 75 -5.49 -22.20 14.35
N CYS A 76 -4.76 -21.31 13.70
CA CYS A 76 -4.61 -19.94 14.17
C CYS A 76 -5.95 -19.19 14.20
N SER A 77 -6.07 -18.23 15.11
CA SER A 77 -7.26 -17.36 15.17
C SER A 77 -7.39 -16.52 13.90
N ILE A 78 -8.62 -16.07 13.62
CA ILE A 78 -8.91 -15.19 12.47
C ILE A 78 -8.04 -13.93 12.50
N GLU A 79 -7.87 -13.30 13.67
CA GLU A 79 -7.07 -12.08 13.79
C GLU A 79 -5.58 -12.33 13.56
N ALA A 80 -5.04 -13.43 14.10
CA ALA A 80 -3.66 -13.85 13.84
C ALA A 80 -3.43 -14.14 12.35
N THR A 81 -4.40 -14.80 11.71
CA THR A 81 -4.37 -15.10 10.28
C THR A 81 -4.34 -13.83 9.42
N LYS A 82 -5.23 -12.86 9.70
CA LYS A 82 -5.26 -11.56 9.02
C LYS A 82 -3.92 -10.83 9.15
N LYS A 83 -3.36 -10.82 10.37
CA LYS A 83 -2.06 -10.18 10.65
C LYS A 83 -0.93 -10.83 9.87
N ALA A 84 -0.83 -12.15 9.91
CA ALA A 84 0.20 -12.91 9.19
C ALA A 84 0.11 -12.70 7.67
N ALA A 85 -1.08 -12.83 7.11
CA ALA A 85 -1.34 -12.64 5.68
C ALA A 85 -0.92 -11.24 5.21
N LYS A 86 -1.33 -10.20 5.92
CA LYS A 86 -1.00 -8.80 5.57
C LYS A 86 0.52 -8.54 5.69
N ASN A 87 1.17 -9.01 6.74
CA ASN A 87 2.61 -8.82 6.93
C ASN A 87 3.44 -9.52 5.85
N THR A 88 3.05 -10.73 5.47
CA THR A 88 3.72 -11.50 4.43
C THR A 88 3.58 -10.82 3.06
N ALA A 89 2.38 -10.39 2.72
CA ALA A 89 2.04 -9.90 1.38
C ALA A 89 2.38 -8.42 1.14
N SER A 90 2.42 -7.58 2.20
CA SER A 90 2.59 -6.13 2.04
C SER A 90 3.89 -5.77 1.33
N PHE A 91 3.75 -5.15 0.16
CA PHE A 91 4.86 -4.70 -0.69
C PHE A 91 5.89 -5.78 -1.02
N ALA A 92 5.50 -7.05 -1.06
CA ALA A 92 6.39 -8.18 -1.27
C ALA A 92 7.23 -8.08 -2.55
N GLY A 93 8.40 -8.73 -2.55
CA GLY A 93 9.30 -8.80 -3.68
C GLY A 93 10.13 -7.53 -3.91
N PRO A 94 10.48 -7.20 -5.19
CA PRO A 94 11.35 -6.08 -5.53
C PRO A 94 10.81 -4.71 -5.06
N MET A 95 9.49 -4.58 -4.92
CA MET A 95 8.85 -3.36 -4.44
C MET A 95 9.27 -3.03 -3.01
N ARG A 96 9.39 -4.03 -2.12
CA ARG A 96 9.84 -3.85 -0.73
C ARG A 96 11.26 -3.29 -0.67
N LYS A 97 12.18 -3.83 -1.49
CA LYS A 97 13.57 -3.34 -1.55
C LYS A 97 13.63 -1.85 -1.96
N ASN A 98 12.88 -1.47 -2.98
CA ASN A 98 12.81 -0.08 -3.43
C ASN A 98 12.19 0.82 -2.36
N LEU A 99 11.13 0.37 -1.70
CA LEU A 99 10.46 1.13 -0.64
C LEU A 99 11.42 1.39 0.53
N ILE A 100 12.13 0.38 1.03
CA ILE A 100 13.14 0.52 2.09
C ILE A 100 14.17 1.59 1.70
N ARG A 101 14.76 1.48 0.50
CA ARG A 101 15.77 2.44 0.01
C ARG A 101 15.24 3.88 -0.05
N LEU A 102 14.00 4.06 -0.48
CA LEU A 102 13.36 5.37 -0.55
C LEU A 102 13.14 5.97 0.85
N LEU A 103 12.63 5.15 1.79
CA LEU A 103 12.36 5.56 3.16
C LEU A 103 13.66 5.87 3.94
N ASP A 104 14.69 5.05 3.77
CA ASP A 104 16.00 5.29 4.38
C ASP A 104 16.62 6.58 3.82
N TYR A 105 16.52 6.80 2.52
CA TYR A 105 17.09 7.95 1.84
C TYR A 105 16.49 9.29 2.31
N ILE A 106 15.20 9.32 2.64
CA ILE A 106 14.54 10.54 3.15
C ILE A 106 14.77 10.78 4.64
N GLY A 107 15.56 9.94 5.33
CA GLY A 107 15.89 10.12 6.74
C GLY A 107 14.79 9.68 7.70
N LEU A 108 13.92 8.76 7.33
CA LEU A 108 12.86 8.26 8.19
C LEU A 108 13.36 7.39 9.38
N PRO A 109 14.43 6.54 9.24
CA PRO A 109 14.85 5.64 10.31
C PRO A 109 15.12 6.33 11.66
N PRO A 110 15.91 7.41 11.77
CA PRO A 110 16.17 8.05 13.07
C PRO A 110 14.90 8.63 13.72
N LYS A 111 13.89 8.99 12.93
CA LYS A 111 12.59 9.49 13.43
C LYS A 111 11.75 8.39 14.07
N LEU A 112 12.00 7.15 13.71
CA LEU A 112 11.35 5.97 14.27
C LEU A 112 12.22 5.25 15.32
N GLY A 113 13.44 5.72 15.57
CA GLY A 113 14.39 5.07 16.48
C GLY A 113 14.89 3.72 15.98
N ILE A 114 15.08 3.59 14.66
CA ILE A 114 15.56 2.39 13.97
C ILE A 114 16.79 2.73 13.13
N THR A 115 17.53 1.72 12.68
CA THR A 115 18.73 1.90 11.85
C THR A 115 18.41 1.88 10.35
N SER A 116 17.39 1.12 9.96
CA SER A 116 16.88 1.03 8.57
C SER A 116 15.39 0.70 8.58
N CYS A 117 14.68 1.19 7.59
CA CYS A 117 13.26 0.84 7.37
C CYS A 117 13.05 -0.64 6.98
N SER A 118 14.10 -1.44 6.80
CA SER A 118 14.00 -2.90 6.71
C SER A 118 13.40 -3.51 7.99
N GLU A 119 13.72 -2.93 9.16
CA GLU A 119 13.19 -3.39 10.45
C GLU A 119 11.66 -3.28 10.57
N LEU A 120 11.03 -2.40 9.77
CA LEU A 120 9.57 -2.26 9.71
C LEU A 120 8.87 -3.50 9.13
N PHE A 121 9.60 -4.34 8.41
CA PHE A 121 9.10 -5.61 7.86
C PHE A 121 9.43 -6.81 8.75
N GLU A 122 10.11 -6.59 9.87
CA GLU A 122 10.63 -7.61 10.78
C GLU A 122 10.34 -7.21 12.25
N ALA A 123 11.40 -7.00 13.05
CA ALA A 123 11.33 -6.79 14.49
C ALA A 123 10.53 -5.54 14.90
N LYS A 124 10.44 -4.53 14.04
CA LYS A 124 9.76 -3.24 14.29
C LYS A 124 8.45 -3.08 13.50
N ALA A 125 7.85 -4.18 13.06
CA ALA A 125 6.58 -4.16 12.31
C ALA A 125 5.42 -3.49 13.09
N HIS A 126 5.51 -3.41 14.42
CA HIS A 126 4.52 -2.70 15.23
C HIS A 126 4.54 -1.18 15.03
N LEU A 127 5.62 -0.60 14.52
CA LEU A 127 5.73 0.85 14.25
C LEU A 127 5.03 1.28 12.97
N VAL A 128 4.68 0.34 12.09
CA VAL A 128 4.12 0.65 10.77
C VAL A 128 2.77 -0.02 10.56
N HIS A 129 1.87 0.69 9.88
CA HIS A 129 0.67 0.12 9.30
C HIS A 129 0.76 0.18 7.77
N TYR A 130 0.75 -0.97 7.13
CA TYR A 130 0.70 -1.08 5.67
C TYR A 130 -0.75 -1.11 5.23
N THR A 131 -1.09 -0.27 4.25
CA THR A 131 -2.43 -0.27 3.65
C THR A 131 -2.40 0.12 2.18
N SER A 132 -3.55 0.10 1.54
CA SER A 132 -3.77 0.58 0.19
C SER A 132 -5.02 1.45 0.14
N ALA A 133 -5.03 2.46 -0.73
CA ALA A 133 -6.20 3.30 -0.95
C ALA A 133 -7.44 2.44 -1.27
N LEU A 134 -7.28 1.45 -2.13
CA LEU A 134 -8.26 0.39 -2.34
C LEU A 134 -7.76 -0.85 -1.60
N ARG A 135 -8.34 -1.11 -0.42
CA ARG A 135 -7.91 -2.17 0.51
C ARG A 135 -7.84 -3.54 -0.15
N TYR A 136 -8.84 -3.86 -0.93
CA TYR A 136 -8.94 -5.13 -1.63
C TYR A 136 -8.37 -5.04 -3.05
N PRO A 137 -7.83 -6.14 -3.59
CA PRO A 137 -7.30 -6.20 -4.95
C PRO A 137 -8.30 -5.71 -5.99
N VAL A 138 -7.93 -4.69 -6.75
CA VAL A 138 -8.73 -4.16 -7.86
C VAL A 138 -8.04 -4.48 -9.18
N PHE A 139 -8.82 -4.98 -10.12
CA PHE A 139 -8.38 -5.22 -11.50
C PHE A 139 -9.22 -4.40 -12.46
N LYS A 140 -8.59 -4.00 -13.56
CA LYS A 140 -9.26 -3.39 -14.72
C LYS A 140 -9.01 -4.27 -15.94
N SER A 141 -10.07 -4.76 -16.56
CA SER A 141 -9.99 -5.70 -17.70
C SER A 141 -8.99 -6.86 -17.42
N GLY A 142 -9.08 -7.46 -16.23
CA GLY A 142 -8.21 -8.56 -15.78
C GLY A 142 -6.76 -8.20 -15.42
N LYS A 143 -6.35 -6.93 -15.54
CA LYS A 143 -5.00 -6.47 -15.20
C LYS A 143 -5.00 -5.68 -13.90
N ASN A 144 -3.87 -5.71 -13.16
CA ASN A 144 -3.71 -4.90 -11.96
C ASN A 144 -4.08 -3.44 -12.21
N TYR A 145 -4.98 -2.91 -11.41
CA TYR A 145 -5.33 -1.49 -11.45
C TYR A 145 -4.15 -0.62 -11.02
N SER A 146 -3.87 0.44 -11.78
CA SER A 146 -2.70 1.29 -11.60
C SER A 146 -3.03 2.78 -11.34
N GLY A 147 -4.28 3.07 -10.97
CA GLY A 147 -4.72 4.43 -10.64
C GLY A 147 -5.51 5.15 -11.74
N THR A 148 -5.96 4.44 -12.77
CA THR A 148 -6.82 4.98 -13.83
C THR A 148 -7.97 4.01 -14.14
N PRO A 149 -9.25 4.49 -14.06
CA PRO A 149 -9.73 5.85 -13.74
C PRO A 149 -9.37 6.32 -12.33
N SER A 150 -9.50 7.63 -12.03
CA SER A 150 -9.20 8.16 -10.68
C SER A 150 -10.08 7.47 -9.62
N MET A 151 -9.46 7.09 -8.51
CA MET A 151 -10.15 6.50 -7.35
C MET A 151 -11.15 7.46 -6.69
N VAL A 152 -10.91 8.76 -6.81
CA VAL A 152 -11.76 9.80 -6.21
C VAL A 152 -12.93 10.19 -7.12
N SER A 153 -12.68 10.27 -8.44
CA SER A 153 -13.70 10.72 -9.41
C SER A 153 -14.62 9.57 -9.86
N ASN A 154 -14.13 8.34 -9.92
CA ASN A 154 -14.95 7.19 -10.30
C ASN A 154 -15.81 6.73 -9.11
N LEU A 155 -17.12 6.75 -9.26
CA LEU A 155 -18.07 6.44 -8.17
C LEU A 155 -17.89 5.06 -7.56
N PHE A 156 -17.62 4.04 -8.38
CA PHE A 156 -17.41 2.68 -7.93
C PHE A 156 -16.16 2.55 -7.04
N LEU A 157 -15.03 3.14 -7.48
CA LEU A 157 -13.79 3.13 -6.73
C LEU A 157 -13.85 4.03 -5.48
N ARG A 158 -14.52 5.19 -5.58
CA ARG A 158 -14.73 6.08 -4.43
C ARG A 158 -15.54 5.40 -3.32
N LYS A 159 -16.56 4.62 -3.67
CA LYS A 159 -17.29 3.80 -2.71
C LYS A 159 -16.36 2.86 -1.93
N GLN A 160 -15.37 2.24 -2.61
CA GLN A 160 -14.37 1.40 -1.93
C GLN A 160 -13.47 2.21 -0.98
N LEU A 161 -13.07 3.45 -1.35
CA LEU A 161 -12.35 4.35 -0.44
C LEU A 161 -13.19 4.66 0.81
N GLU A 162 -14.43 5.05 0.60
CA GLU A 162 -15.36 5.47 1.68
C GLU A 162 -15.72 4.32 2.61
N GLN A 163 -15.88 3.11 2.09
CA GLN A 163 -16.25 1.93 2.88
C GLN A 163 -15.07 1.32 3.64
N HIS A 164 -13.84 1.45 3.14
CA HIS A 164 -12.71 0.70 3.66
C HIS A 164 -11.57 1.60 4.15
N LEU A 165 -11.07 2.55 3.34
CA LEU A 165 -9.94 3.38 3.72
C LEU A 165 -10.32 4.41 4.78
N LEU A 166 -11.43 5.16 4.60
CA LEU A 166 -11.79 6.22 5.53
C LEU A 166 -12.04 5.68 6.94
N PRO A 167 -12.83 4.60 7.17
CA PRO A 167 -12.99 4.02 8.49
C PRO A 167 -11.70 3.41 9.08
N GLU A 168 -10.77 2.99 8.23
CA GLU A 168 -9.45 2.51 8.67
C GLU A 168 -8.61 3.68 9.18
N LEU A 169 -8.50 4.76 8.42
CA LEU A 169 -7.72 5.95 8.78
C LEU A 169 -8.28 6.64 10.04
N ALA A 170 -9.59 6.66 10.22
CA ALA A 170 -10.25 7.23 11.40
C ALA A 170 -9.87 6.54 12.74
N GLN A 171 -9.23 5.36 12.70
CA GLN A 171 -8.78 4.64 13.89
C GLN A 171 -7.41 5.08 14.40
N PHE A 172 -6.72 5.95 13.64
CA PHE A 172 -5.38 6.41 14.00
C PHE A 172 -5.39 7.80 14.61
N SER A 173 -4.39 8.06 15.46
CA SER A 173 -4.17 9.37 16.03
C SER A 173 -3.84 10.44 14.98
N SER A 174 -4.17 11.69 15.25
CA SER A 174 -3.76 12.84 14.44
C SER A 174 -2.23 13.05 14.39
N SER A 175 -1.48 12.40 15.27
CA SER A 175 -0.01 12.36 15.23
C SER A 175 0.55 11.25 14.33
N THR A 176 -0.28 10.32 13.85
CA THR A 176 0.19 9.25 12.95
C THR A 176 0.45 9.82 11.56
N LEU A 177 1.65 9.61 11.05
CA LEU A 177 2.06 10.11 9.74
C LEU A 177 1.65 9.13 8.63
N ILE A 178 1.35 9.66 7.45
CA ILE A 178 0.85 8.86 6.33
C ILE A 178 1.70 9.15 5.08
N ILE A 179 2.37 8.12 4.57
CA ILE A 179 3.17 8.20 3.34
C ILE A 179 2.39 7.59 2.17
N PRO A 180 1.88 8.41 1.23
CA PRO A 180 1.34 7.93 -0.03
C PRO A 180 2.44 7.45 -0.96
N LEU A 181 2.27 6.29 -1.56
CA LEU A 181 3.17 5.79 -2.59
C LEU A 181 2.69 6.24 -3.98
N GLY A 182 3.14 7.43 -4.35
CA GLY A 182 2.84 8.06 -5.63
C GLY A 182 1.58 8.96 -5.64
N PRO A 183 1.44 9.79 -6.71
CA PRO A 183 0.46 10.89 -6.74
C PRO A 183 -1.01 10.43 -6.75
N LYS A 184 -1.30 9.21 -7.21
CA LYS A 184 -2.67 8.68 -7.20
C LYS A 184 -3.16 8.34 -5.80
N VAL A 185 -2.27 7.87 -4.95
CA VAL A 185 -2.56 7.63 -3.53
C VAL A 185 -2.65 8.93 -2.77
N GLU A 186 -1.77 9.89 -3.08
CA GLU A 186 -1.85 11.25 -2.52
C GLU A 186 -3.22 11.88 -2.79
N GLU A 187 -3.77 11.76 -4.02
CA GLU A 187 -5.11 12.23 -4.38
C GLU A 187 -6.19 11.63 -3.45
N ALA A 188 -6.11 10.33 -3.18
CA ALA A 188 -7.05 9.64 -2.28
C ALA A 188 -6.91 10.10 -0.81
N LEU A 189 -5.67 10.30 -0.31
CA LEU A 189 -5.44 10.80 1.05
C LEU A 189 -5.87 12.27 1.20
N ARG A 190 -5.64 13.11 0.19
CA ARG A 190 -6.18 14.48 0.18
C ARG A 190 -7.70 14.52 0.14
N TYR A 191 -8.34 13.53 -0.51
CA TYR A 191 -9.78 13.34 -0.40
C TYR A 191 -10.18 13.02 1.05
N ALA A 192 -9.50 12.10 1.73
CA ALA A 192 -9.75 11.78 3.14
C ALA A 192 -9.58 13.01 4.05
N ALA A 193 -8.60 13.88 3.78
CA ALA A 193 -8.40 15.13 4.50
C ALA A 193 -9.56 16.13 4.25
N ARG A 194 -9.99 16.30 3.00
CA ARG A 194 -11.12 17.19 2.66
C ARG A 194 -12.43 16.79 3.33
N VAL A 195 -12.66 15.50 3.54
CA VAL A 195 -13.86 15.01 4.25
C VAL A 195 -13.66 14.92 5.76
N GLY A 196 -12.54 15.42 6.28
CA GLY A 196 -12.28 15.57 7.72
C GLY A 196 -11.88 14.30 8.46
N VAL A 197 -11.48 13.24 7.77
CA VAL A 197 -11.05 11.97 8.39
C VAL A 197 -9.63 12.04 8.92
N ILE A 198 -8.74 12.76 8.24
CA ILE A 198 -7.35 13.00 8.63
C ILE A 198 -7.02 14.49 8.46
N ASN A 199 -5.89 14.93 9.04
CA ASN A 199 -5.36 16.27 8.80
C ASN A 199 -4.38 16.25 7.60
N GLU A 200 -4.35 17.33 6.83
CA GLU A 200 -3.46 17.43 5.67
C GLU A 200 -1.97 17.37 6.03
N ASN A 201 -1.61 17.86 7.21
CA ASN A 201 -0.23 17.84 7.72
C ASN A 201 0.26 16.44 8.10
N GLN A 202 -0.64 15.44 8.23
CA GLN A 202 -0.25 14.03 8.41
C GLN A 202 0.30 13.43 7.11
N ILE A 203 0.03 14.04 5.94
CA ILE A 203 0.38 13.48 4.63
C ILE A 203 1.81 13.87 4.26
N LEU A 204 2.71 12.91 4.29
CA LEU A 204 4.10 13.04 3.85
C LEU A 204 4.22 12.61 2.37
N ALA A 205 3.74 13.47 1.48
CA ALA A 205 3.72 13.20 0.04
C ALA A 205 5.06 13.50 -0.64
N GLY A 206 5.34 12.83 -1.76
CA GLY A 206 6.51 13.10 -2.60
C GLY A 206 7.35 11.89 -2.96
N LEU A 207 7.08 10.72 -2.37
CA LEU A 207 7.78 9.50 -2.79
C LEU A 207 7.28 9.00 -4.15
N PRO A 208 8.18 8.61 -5.06
CA PRO A 208 7.80 7.86 -6.24
C PRO A 208 7.25 6.49 -5.84
N HIS A 209 6.30 5.96 -6.62
CA HIS A 209 5.79 4.61 -6.38
C HIS A 209 6.92 3.58 -6.51
N PRO A 210 7.13 2.65 -5.55
CA PRO A 210 8.31 1.79 -5.49
C PRO A 210 8.33 0.63 -6.50
N SER A 211 7.34 0.53 -7.40
CA SER A 211 7.29 -0.52 -8.42
C SER A 211 8.41 -0.38 -9.47
N GLY A 212 8.78 -1.51 -10.09
CA GLY A 212 9.76 -1.54 -11.17
C GLY A 212 9.40 -0.66 -12.38
N ALA A 213 8.12 -0.41 -12.63
CA ALA A 213 7.67 0.53 -13.67
C ALA A 213 8.16 1.97 -13.43
N ASN A 214 8.55 2.32 -12.22
CA ASN A 214 9.10 3.62 -11.85
C ASN A 214 10.62 3.59 -11.61
N ALA A 215 11.34 2.58 -12.09
CA ALA A 215 12.76 2.40 -11.82
C ALA A 215 13.60 3.65 -12.13
N GLU A 216 13.31 4.36 -13.23
CA GLU A 216 14.00 5.61 -13.58
C GLU A 216 13.76 6.72 -12.57
N ARG A 217 12.49 6.93 -12.15
CA ARG A 217 12.12 7.94 -11.15
C ARG A 217 12.73 7.63 -9.78
N ILE A 218 12.76 6.34 -9.41
CA ILE A 218 13.39 5.89 -8.17
C ILE A 218 14.89 6.15 -8.22
N SER A 219 15.56 5.79 -9.31
CA SER A 219 17.00 6.00 -9.49
C SER A 219 17.37 7.49 -9.44
N TYR A 220 16.58 8.34 -10.08
CA TYR A 220 16.76 9.79 -10.01
C TYR A 220 16.51 10.34 -8.60
N PHE A 221 15.42 9.97 -7.97
CA PHE A 221 15.10 10.39 -6.59
C PHE A 221 16.22 10.06 -5.61
N LEU A 222 16.85 8.89 -5.77
CA LEU A 222 17.98 8.42 -4.96
C LEU A 222 19.34 9.02 -5.35
N GLY A 223 19.39 9.92 -6.35
CA GLY A 223 20.63 10.53 -6.83
C GLY A 223 21.54 9.59 -7.63
N GLN A 224 21.02 8.46 -8.13
CA GLN A 224 21.78 7.43 -8.86
C GLN A 224 21.73 7.60 -10.38
N LYS A 225 20.88 8.50 -10.87
CA LYS A 225 20.78 8.84 -12.30
C LYS A 225 20.77 10.37 -12.42
N PRO A 226 21.64 10.98 -13.24
CA PRO A 226 21.66 12.43 -13.42
C PRO A 226 20.49 12.90 -14.30
N ALA A 227 20.13 14.19 -14.18
CA ALA A 227 18.96 14.77 -14.84
C ALA A 227 19.05 14.76 -16.37
N ASP A 228 20.23 14.97 -16.92
CA ASP A 228 20.51 14.95 -18.38
C ASP A 228 20.35 13.58 -19.04
N LYS A 229 20.28 12.51 -18.24
CA LYS A 229 20.05 11.13 -18.71
C LYS A 229 18.63 10.63 -18.53
N LEU A 230 17.71 11.50 -18.10
CA LEU A 230 16.31 11.12 -17.91
C LEU A 230 15.56 11.04 -19.26
N SER A 231 14.62 10.11 -19.32
CA SER A 231 13.67 10.06 -20.44
C SER A 231 12.67 11.23 -20.35
N ILE A 232 12.07 11.59 -21.47
CA ILE A 232 11.00 12.62 -21.54
C ILE A 232 9.80 12.33 -20.61
N LYS A 233 9.67 11.09 -20.14
CA LYS A 233 8.59 10.67 -19.22
C LYS A 233 8.86 11.02 -17.75
N THR A 234 10.08 11.49 -17.45
CA THR A 234 10.52 11.78 -16.09
C THR A 234 10.91 13.23 -15.95
N ASP A 235 10.09 14.02 -15.30
CA ASP A 235 10.34 15.44 -15.05
C ASP A 235 11.18 15.59 -13.76
N PRO A 236 12.44 16.04 -13.86
CA PRO A 236 13.31 16.23 -12.71
C PRO A 236 12.81 17.30 -11.74
N VAL A 237 12.23 18.40 -12.25
CA VAL A 237 11.77 19.52 -11.42
C VAL A 237 10.65 19.08 -10.49
N VAL A 238 9.70 18.29 -10.99
CA VAL A 238 8.62 17.72 -10.18
C VAL A 238 9.16 16.83 -9.07
N ILE A 239 10.13 15.96 -9.40
CA ILE A 239 10.71 15.04 -8.41
C ILE A 239 11.53 15.78 -7.37
N ASP A 240 12.35 16.76 -7.77
CA ASP A 240 13.21 17.52 -6.86
C ASP A 240 12.38 18.37 -5.90
N THR A 241 11.34 19.05 -6.41
CA THR A 241 10.41 19.83 -5.59
C THR A 241 9.71 18.95 -4.55
N ALA A 242 9.20 17.79 -4.97
CA ALA A 242 8.54 16.84 -4.08
C ALA A 242 9.50 16.29 -3.02
N LYS A 243 10.72 15.93 -3.42
CA LYS A 243 11.78 15.45 -2.54
C LYS A 243 12.18 16.48 -1.50
N GLN A 244 12.42 17.75 -1.90
CA GLN A 244 12.77 18.84 -0.99
C GLN A 244 11.67 19.06 0.05
N LYS A 245 10.41 19.13 -0.38
CA LYS A 245 9.25 19.29 0.51
C LYS A 245 9.16 18.15 1.52
N LEU A 246 9.23 16.90 1.04
CA LEU A 246 9.15 15.73 1.89
C LEU A 246 10.29 15.64 2.91
N THR A 247 11.53 15.91 2.48
CA THR A 247 12.69 15.90 3.38
C THR A 247 12.57 16.98 4.45
N ALA A 248 12.11 18.20 4.08
CA ALA A 248 11.86 19.26 5.04
C ALA A 248 10.78 18.87 6.06
N GLN A 249 9.66 18.27 5.62
CA GLN A 249 8.61 17.79 6.53
C GLN A 249 9.15 16.73 7.52
N ILE A 250 9.96 15.78 7.04
CA ILE A 250 10.54 14.73 7.90
C ILE A 250 11.53 15.32 8.89
N THR A 251 12.27 16.37 8.53
CA THR A 251 13.20 17.05 9.45
C THR A 251 12.47 17.69 10.64
N LEU A 252 11.24 18.16 10.44
CA LEU A 252 10.43 18.83 11.46
C LEU A 252 9.73 17.89 12.45
N ILE A 253 9.69 16.59 12.17
CA ILE A 253 9.15 15.56 13.05
C ILE A 253 10.26 15.07 13.99
#